data_4c068ad8d72e3be84b4c2df4958a0b64
#
_entry.id   4c068ad8d72e3be84b4c2df4958a0b64
#
_cell.length_a   1.000
_cell.length_b   1.000
_cell.length_c   1.000
_cell.angle_alpha   90.00
_cell.angle_beta   90.00
_cell.angle_gamma   90.00
#
_symmetry.space_group_name_H-M   'P 1'
#
loop_
_entity.id
_entity.type
_entity.pdbx_description
1 polymer ?
#
loop_
_entity_poly.entity_id
_entity_poly.type
_entity_poly.pdbx_seq_one_letter_code
_entity_poly.pdbx_strand_id
1 'polypeptide(L)'
;MRSLIAGAFGTLVAAAAFTVACAPRGGSIGSGTPTPVMDGPITGEAHGRLDGRDRMARIALAGKAPQAPVSATGRWRIDEQGGRTKLVTGQGAENWRVEQQGGLLRVAGDNGDATPWREGPFVARAVDGGSALRYDNRRYRGELWFTPTDSGILVVNRLPVEEYLRGVVPIELGTRQTADRAALEAQAIAARSYAYIRVPSDASVEPRSGWHMVATVQNQVYAGLDVEAPIVNEAIDNTAGLVIRYNGLLVDAPYYSSCGGRTAAPKESWRDVREEPYLQSVDDIDPRTGRPYCDISPRNHWTAEFDEAQLSETVRRALVAAGARDPRPGVVTEMRVEGRTASGRATALVLRTDRGDVTVRNNEIRNVLRDTRGAILYSTYFSVDREARARGHLTGVSLRGHGNGHGVGMCQWGAIGRSRAGIDARTILRHYYPGTVVGFAD
;
A
#
# COMPACT_ATOMS: atom_id res chain seq x y z
N MET A 1 -31.01 -9.60 -45.77
CA MET A 1 -31.10 -8.48 -44.81
C MET A 1 -30.72 -8.99 -43.44
N ARG A 2 -29.47 -8.85 -43.03
CA ARG A 2 -28.98 -9.20 -41.69
C ARG A 2 -28.48 -7.91 -41.04
N SER A 3 -29.14 -7.51 -39.94
CA SER A 3 -28.81 -6.34 -39.16
C SER A 3 -27.73 -6.73 -38.15
N LEU A 4 -26.58 -6.05 -38.20
CA LEU A 4 -25.48 -6.12 -37.22
C LEU A 4 -25.79 -5.11 -36.12
N ILE A 5 -25.98 -5.62 -34.87
CA ILE A 5 -26.02 -4.79 -33.67
C ILE A 5 -24.62 -4.84 -33.06
N ALA A 6 -23.92 -3.72 -33.10
CA ALA A 6 -22.65 -3.50 -32.43
C ALA A 6 -22.94 -3.21 -30.94
N GLY A 7 -22.57 -4.14 -30.07
CA GLY A 7 -22.61 -3.94 -28.62
C GLY A 7 -21.33 -3.24 -28.16
N ALA A 8 -21.47 -2.03 -27.64
CA ALA A 8 -20.39 -1.31 -26.97
C ALA A 8 -20.16 -1.92 -25.57
N PHE A 9 -19.04 -2.61 -25.40
CA PHE A 9 -18.54 -3.02 -24.08
C PHE A 9 -17.93 -1.80 -23.38
N GLY A 10 -18.72 -1.16 -22.53
CA GLY A 10 -18.23 -0.20 -21.55
C GLY A 10 -17.53 -0.94 -20.43
N THR A 11 -16.20 -0.92 -20.38
CA THR A 11 -15.42 -1.40 -19.26
C THR A 11 -15.64 -0.47 -18.06
N LEU A 12 -16.51 -0.86 -17.15
CA LEU A 12 -16.62 -0.24 -15.83
C LEU A 12 -15.34 -0.62 -15.05
N VAL A 13 -14.40 0.31 -14.94
CA VAL A 13 -13.30 0.20 -13.98
C VAL A 13 -13.88 0.37 -12.58
N ALA A 14 -14.27 -0.73 -11.97
CA ALA A 14 -14.57 -0.76 -10.55
C ALA A 14 -13.26 -0.50 -9.80
N ALA A 15 -13.10 0.70 -9.26
CA ALA A 15 -12.04 1.04 -8.31
C ALA A 15 -12.25 0.20 -7.04
N ALA A 16 -11.71 -1.01 -7.04
CA ALA A 16 -11.58 -1.81 -5.84
C ALA A 16 -10.54 -1.11 -4.95
N ALA A 17 -11.01 -0.35 -3.96
CA ALA A 17 -10.17 0.18 -2.91
C ALA A 17 -9.64 -1.00 -2.10
N PHE A 18 -8.48 -1.54 -2.48
CA PHE A 18 -7.75 -2.54 -1.72
C PHE A 18 -7.16 -1.85 -0.49
N THR A 19 -7.51 -2.33 0.67
CA THR A 19 -6.88 -1.91 1.92
C THR A 19 -5.53 -2.58 2.05
N VAL A 20 -4.51 -1.76 2.07
CA VAL A 20 -3.11 -2.16 2.19
C VAL A 20 -2.82 -2.54 3.64
N ALA A 21 -2.30 -3.73 3.85
CA ALA A 21 -1.72 -4.15 5.11
C ALA A 21 -0.20 -3.96 5.04
N CYS A 22 0.30 -2.82 5.55
CA CYS A 22 1.73 -2.64 5.76
C CYS A 22 2.14 -3.32 7.07
N ALA A 23 2.97 -4.36 7.00
CA ALA A 23 3.60 -4.95 8.18
C ALA A 23 4.92 -4.24 8.50
N PRO A 24 5.21 -3.89 9.78
CA PRO A 24 6.48 -3.27 10.15
C PRO A 24 7.66 -4.24 9.97
N ARG A 25 8.77 -3.76 9.42
CA ARG A 25 10.06 -4.47 9.41
C ARG A 25 10.96 -3.86 10.46
N GLY A 26 11.61 -4.69 11.28
CA GLY A 26 12.61 -4.25 12.23
C GLY A 26 13.82 -3.63 11.52
N GLY A 27 13.97 -2.30 11.60
CA GLY A 27 15.14 -1.57 11.12
C GLY A 27 16.15 -1.33 12.23
N SER A 28 17.44 -1.34 11.91
CA SER A 28 18.53 -1.04 12.83
C SER A 28 18.58 0.46 13.17
N ILE A 29 18.87 0.75 14.43
CA ILE A 29 18.89 2.09 15.02
C ILE A 29 20.22 2.80 14.66
N GLY A 30 20.15 3.91 13.91
CA GLY A 30 21.25 4.84 13.71
C GLY A 30 21.18 6.02 14.68
N SER A 31 22.32 6.51 15.17
CA SER A 31 22.42 7.69 16.02
C SER A 31 22.27 8.97 15.19
N GLY A 32 21.16 9.68 15.32
CA GLY A 32 20.91 10.95 14.62
C GLY A 32 21.04 12.18 15.54
N THR A 33 21.48 13.29 14.97
CA THR A 33 21.44 14.62 15.59
C THR A 33 20.01 15.09 15.85
N PRO A 34 19.74 15.84 16.92
CA PRO A 34 18.39 16.32 17.20
C PRO A 34 17.87 17.26 16.09
N THR A 35 16.75 16.87 15.48
CA THR A 35 16.08 17.66 14.46
C THR A 35 15.24 18.75 15.11
N PRO A 36 15.11 19.96 14.50
CA PRO A 36 14.22 20.99 15.00
C PRO A 36 12.78 20.48 15.13
N VAL A 37 12.21 20.58 16.33
CA VAL A 37 10.81 20.29 16.58
C VAL A 37 10.00 21.54 16.25
N MET A 38 9.07 21.41 15.31
CA MET A 38 8.13 22.50 15.02
C MET A 38 6.84 22.27 15.80
N ASP A 39 6.61 23.10 16.82
CA ASP A 39 5.35 23.13 17.58
C ASP A 39 4.42 24.16 16.95
N GLY A 40 3.29 23.71 16.40
CA GLY A 40 2.29 24.59 15.81
C GLY A 40 1.59 23.96 14.61
N PRO A 41 0.48 24.57 14.14
CA PRO A 41 -0.19 24.11 12.93
C PRO A 41 0.74 24.22 11.72
N ILE A 42 0.60 23.30 10.77
CA ILE A 42 1.29 23.38 9.48
C ILE A 42 0.67 24.57 8.73
N THR A 43 1.38 25.69 8.68
CA THR A 43 0.99 26.83 7.84
C THR A 43 1.69 26.67 6.49
N GLY A 44 1.04 27.10 5.40
CA GLY A 44 1.53 26.93 4.02
C GLY A 44 2.90 27.55 3.69
N GLU A 45 3.60 28.13 4.68
CA GLU A 45 4.94 28.66 4.58
C GLU A 45 6.05 27.62 4.84
N ALA A 46 5.68 26.39 5.22
CA ALA A 46 6.65 25.29 5.33
C ALA A 46 7.08 24.77 3.94
N HIS A 47 7.32 25.66 2.99
CA HIS A 47 8.12 25.37 1.80
C HIS A 47 9.58 25.21 2.22
N GLY A 48 9.86 24.14 2.98
CA GLY A 48 11.22 23.67 3.11
C GLY A 48 11.71 23.41 1.69
N ARG A 49 12.58 24.29 1.18
CA ARG A 49 13.37 23.97 -0.01
C ARG A 49 13.95 22.59 0.25
N LEU A 50 13.56 21.63 -0.55
CA LEU A 50 14.25 20.35 -0.65
C LEU A 50 15.62 20.69 -1.28
N ASP A 51 16.57 21.16 -0.50
CA ASP A 51 17.90 21.58 -0.93
C ASP A 51 18.74 20.39 -1.42
N GLY A 52 18.21 19.63 -2.38
CA GLY A 52 18.82 18.42 -2.95
C GLY A 52 18.78 17.20 -2.01
N ARG A 53 18.06 17.26 -0.89
CA ARG A 53 18.00 16.20 0.13
C ARG A 53 16.86 15.21 -0.07
N ASP A 54 16.08 15.32 -1.13
CA ASP A 54 15.02 14.33 -1.38
C ASP A 54 15.64 12.97 -1.71
N ARG A 55 15.16 11.93 -1.00
CA ARG A 55 15.68 10.58 -1.16
C ARG A 55 15.17 9.98 -2.45
N MET A 56 16.04 9.30 -3.19
CA MET A 56 15.71 8.67 -4.46
C MET A 56 15.13 7.27 -4.23
N ALA A 57 13.82 7.13 -4.38
CA ALA A 57 13.14 5.85 -4.29
C ALA A 57 13.37 5.01 -5.56
N ARG A 58 13.43 3.69 -5.39
CA ARG A 58 13.44 2.67 -6.44
C ARG A 58 12.24 1.77 -6.22
N ILE A 59 11.26 1.86 -7.08
CA ILE A 59 9.97 1.16 -6.96
C ILE A 59 9.86 0.08 -8.03
N ALA A 60 9.83 -1.19 -7.63
CA ALA A 60 9.63 -2.29 -8.57
C ALA A 60 8.19 -2.26 -9.11
N LEU A 61 8.05 -2.07 -10.40
CA LEU A 61 6.79 -2.11 -11.14
C LEU A 61 6.47 -3.53 -11.63
N ALA A 62 7.51 -4.25 -12.08
CA ALA A 62 7.44 -5.65 -12.46
C ALA A 62 8.76 -6.35 -12.13
N GLY A 63 8.68 -7.59 -11.67
CA GLY A 63 9.87 -8.39 -11.31
C GLY A 63 10.28 -9.43 -12.35
N LYS A 64 9.40 -9.76 -13.32
CA LYS A 64 9.56 -10.88 -14.26
C LYS A 64 8.88 -10.59 -15.60
N ALA A 65 9.02 -9.37 -16.11
CA ALA A 65 8.43 -9.03 -17.40
C ALA A 65 9.14 -9.80 -18.52
N PRO A 66 8.43 -10.53 -19.40
CA PRO A 66 9.05 -11.21 -20.54
C PRO A 66 9.62 -10.23 -21.57
N GLN A 67 8.99 -9.07 -21.66
CA GLN A 67 9.41 -7.88 -22.39
C GLN A 67 8.83 -6.64 -21.73
N ALA A 68 9.46 -5.49 -21.88
CA ALA A 68 9.03 -4.25 -21.24
C ALA A 68 8.75 -3.17 -22.30
N PRO A 69 7.46 -2.89 -22.61
CA PRO A 69 7.10 -1.79 -23.52
C PRO A 69 7.49 -0.45 -22.89
N VAL A 70 7.99 0.48 -23.69
CA VAL A 70 8.39 1.81 -23.25
C VAL A 70 8.08 2.85 -24.29
N SER A 71 7.51 3.96 -23.88
CA SER A 71 7.29 5.17 -24.67
C SER A 71 7.22 6.39 -23.74
N ALA A 72 6.80 7.55 -24.23
CA ALA A 72 6.59 8.72 -23.39
C ALA A 72 5.49 9.64 -23.94
N THR A 73 5.23 10.76 -23.26
CA THR A 73 4.31 11.81 -23.75
C THR A 73 5.01 12.85 -24.62
N GLY A 74 6.33 12.93 -24.59
CA GLY A 74 7.17 13.81 -25.41
C GLY A 74 8.43 13.08 -25.86
N ARG A 75 9.54 13.80 -26.09
CA ARG A 75 10.82 13.16 -26.45
C ARG A 75 11.39 12.38 -25.27
N TRP A 76 11.98 11.23 -25.57
CA TRP A 76 12.59 10.35 -24.57
C TRP A 76 13.79 9.62 -25.17
N ARG A 77 14.59 9.02 -24.32
CA ARG A 77 15.75 8.23 -24.72
C ARG A 77 15.96 7.04 -23.80
N ILE A 78 16.64 6.02 -24.30
CA ILE A 78 17.19 4.91 -23.52
C ILE A 78 18.71 4.96 -23.64
N ASP A 79 19.38 4.90 -22.47
CA ASP A 79 20.82 4.82 -22.36
C ASP A 79 21.23 3.54 -21.61
N GLU A 80 22.48 3.09 -21.78
CA GLU A 80 23.11 2.20 -20.79
C GLU A 80 23.24 2.91 -19.43
N GLN A 81 23.27 2.14 -18.35
CA GLN A 81 23.53 2.72 -17.02
C GLN A 81 24.81 3.58 -17.04
N GLY A 82 24.72 4.76 -16.42
CA GLY A 82 25.81 5.73 -16.43
C GLY A 82 25.78 6.72 -17.61
N GLY A 83 24.85 6.57 -18.57
CA GLY A 83 24.59 7.52 -19.64
C GLY A 83 25.69 7.63 -20.71
N ARG A 84 26.67 6.72 -20.71
CA ARG A 84 27.81 6.75 -21.62
C ARG A 84 27.43 6.38 -23.05
N THR A 85 26.51 5.46 -23.22
CA THR A 85 26.03 4.98 -24.52
C THR A 85 24.55 5.25 -24.68
N LYS A 86 24.18 6.11 -25.63
CA LYS A 86 22.80 6.29 -26.04
C LYS A 86 22.39 5.14 -26.96
N LEU A 87 21.35 4.43 -26.61
CA LEU A 87 20.82 3.28 -27.36
C LEU A 87 19.77 3.71 -28.37
N VAL A 88 18.74 4.42 -27.91
CA VAL A 88 17.59 4.84 -28.69
C VAL A 88 17.13 6.21 -28.25
N THR A 89 16.57 6.99 -29.21
CA THR A 89 15.79 8.19 -28.95
C THR A 89 14.43 7.99 -29.60
N GLY A 90 13.35 8.23 -28.86
CA GLY A 90 11.98 8.13 -29.35
C GLY A 90 11.21 9.43 -29.17
N GLN A 91 10.10 9.55 -29.89
CA GLN A 91 9.21 10.70 -29.87
C GLN A 91 7.78 10.26 -29.50
N GLY A 92 7.24 10.86 -28.43
CA GLY A 92 5.85 10.63 -28.04
C GLY A 92 5.55 9.14 -27.79
N ALA A 93 4.44 8.69 -28.35
CA ALA A 93 3.92 7.34 -28.15
C ALA A 93 4.52 6.29 -29.12
N GLU A 94 5.68 6.56 -29.73
CA GLU A 94 6.38 5.53 -30.49
C GLU A 94 6.58 4.29 -29.63
N ASN A 95 6.17 3.14 -30.16
CA ASN A 95 6.22 1.87 -29.43
C ASN A 95 7.60 1.23 -29.56
N TRP A 96 8.30 1.19 -28.46
CA TRP A 96 9.53 0.47 -28.30
C TRP A 96 9.39 -0.50 -27.13
N ARG A 97 10.20 -1.55 -27.12
CA ARG A 97 10.24 -2.52 -26.02
C ARG A 97 11.66 -2.93 -25.70
N VAL A 98 11.93 -3.12 -24.42
CA VAL A 98 13.15 -3.79 -23.98
C VAL A 98 12.87 -5.29 -23.97
N GLU A 99 13.75 -6.05 -24.60
CA GLU A 99 13.73 -7.51 -24.70
C GLU A 99 14.93 -8.10 -23.97
N GLN A 100 14.79 -9.32 -23.48
CA GLN A 100 15.86 -10.05 -22.78
C GLN A 100 16.12 -11.40 -23.44
N GLN A 101 17.41 -11.75 -23.60
CA GLN A 101 17.84 -13.08 -24.00
C GLN A 101 19.21 -13.39 -23.37
N GLY A 102 19.33 -14.54 -22.66
CA GLY A 102 20.60 -14.99 -22.12
C GLY A 102 21.29 -14.00 -21.17
N GLY A 103 20.51 -13.23 -20.39
CA GLY A 103 21.06 -12.19 -19.47
C GLY A 103 21.41 -10.86 -20.16
N LEU A 104 21.29 -10.77 -21.49
CA LEU A 104 21.48 -9.56 -22.24
C LEU A 104 20.15 -8.87 -22.54
N LEU A 105 20.19 -7.55 -22.76
CA LEU A 105 19.05 -6.72 -23.16
C LEU A 105 19.28 -6.13 -24.55
N ARG A 106 18.18 -5.88 -25.28
CA ARG A 106 18.15 -4.99 -26.44
C ARG A 106 16.88 -4.14 -26.44
N VAL A 107 16.90 -3.07 -27.21
CA VAL A 107 15.71 -2.23 -27.43
C VAL A 107 15.27 -2.49 -28.88
N ALA A 108 13.99 -2.85 -29.06
CA ALA A 108 13.40 -3.13 -30.37
C ALA A 108 12.17 -2.24 -30.60
N GLY A 109 12.06 -1.68 -31.80
CA GLY A 109 10.91 -0.90 -32.26
C GLY A 109 9.94 -1.74 -33.08
N ASP A 110 8.70 -1.29 -33.21
CA ASP A 110 7.68 -1.94 -34.04
C ASP A 110 7.96 -1.85 -35.57
N ASN A 111 8.84 -0.94 -35.97
CA ASN A 111 9.31 -0.78 -37.33
C ASN A 111 10.37 -1.84 -37.76
N GLY A 112 10.74 -2.73 -36.86
CA GLY A 112 11.77 -3.76 -37.08
C GLY A 112 13.19 -3.33 -36.69
N ASP A 113 13.41 -2.06 -36.29
CA ASP A 113 14.71 -1.62 -35.80
C ASP A 113 15.00 -2.27 -34.43
N ALA A 114 16.24 -2.66 -34.22
CA ALA A 114 16.66 -3.18 -32.93
C ALA A 114 18.15 -2.85 -32.67
N THR A 115 18.46 -2.55 -31.43
CA THR A 115 19.86 -2.42 -31.00
C THR A 115 20.54 -3.78 -30.93
N PRO A 116 21.88 -3.85 -30.97
CA PRO A 116 22.60 -5.06 -30.56
C PRO A 116 22.25 -5.48 -29.12
N TRP A 117 22.41 -6.76 -28.82
CA TRP A 117 22.33 -7.30 -27.46
C TRP A 117 23.47 -6.77 -26.61
N ARG A 118 23.17 -6.29 -25.38
CA ARG A 118 24.15 -5.68 -24.48
C ARG A 118 23.85 -6.06 -23.02
N GLU A 119 24.87 -5.95 -22.20
CA GLU A 119 24.68 -6.02 -20.76
C GLU A 119 23.85 -4.82 -20.27
N GLY A 120 22.92 -5.08 -19.33
CA GLY A 120 22.14 -4.04 -18.68
C GLY A 120 22.79 -3.47 -17.41
N PRO A 121 22.13 -2.61 -16.65
CA PRO A 121 20.77 -2.13 -16.87
C PRO A 121 20.66 -1.06 -17.96
N PHE A 122 19.47 -0.98 -18.59
CA PHE A 122 19.09 0.13 -19.46
C PHE A 122 18.23 1.14 -18.70
N VAL A 123 18.36 2.41 -19.04
CA VAL A 123 17.64 3.49 -18.33
C VAL A 123 16.92 4.38 -19.33
N ALA A 124 15.59 4.41 -19.26
CA ALA A 124 14.76 5.35 -20.01
C ALA A 124 14.58 6.65 -19.23
N ARG A 125 14.66 7.78 -19.97
CA ARG A 125 14.46 9.15 -19.47
C ARG A 125 13.60 9.96 -20.43
N ALA A 126 12.66 10.74 -19.90
CA ALA A 126 12.04 11.82 -20.64
C ALA A 126 13.08 12.95 -20.86
N VAL A 127 13.03 13.57 -22.03
CA VAL A 127 13.98 14.63 -22.42
C VAL A 127 13.34 16.00 -22.28
N ASP A 128 12.04 16.12 -22.60
CA ASP A 128 11.33 17.39 -22.50
C ASP A 128 10.81 17.63 -21.09
N GLY A 129 10.89 18.86 -20.61
CA GLY A 129 10.28 19.25 -19.34
C GLY A 129 8.76 18.98 -19.33
N GLY A 130 8.24 18.37 -18.27
CA GLY A 130 6.83 18.01 -18.15
C GLY A 130 6.42 16.72 -18.88
N SER A 131 7.33 16.10 -19.62
CA SER A 131 7.07 14.79 -20.26
C SER A 131 7.18 13.66 -19.23
N ALA A 132 6.37 12.61 -19.44
CA ALA A 132 6.33 11.43 -18.59
C ALA A 132 6.61 10.17 -19.43
N LEU A 133 7.35 9.24 -18.84
CA LEU A 133 7.55 7.91 -19.40
C LEU A 133 6.27 7.08 -19.31
N ARG A 134 6.11 6.11 -20.20
CA ARG A 134 5.01 5.15 -20.20
C ARG A 134 5.53 3.72 -20.08
N TYR A 135 4.90 2.96 -19.22
CA TYR A 135 5.08 1.53 -19.07
C TYR A 135 3.75 0.89 -18.63
N ASP A 136 3.37 -0.21 -19.24
CA ASP A 136 2.16 -0.98 -18.91
C ASP A 136 0.90 -0.09 -18.81
N ASN A 137 0.67 0.73 -19.83
CA ASN A 137 -0.46 1.67 -19.96
C ASN A 137 -0.55 2.76 -18.86
N ARG A 138 0.52 2.98 -18.09
CA ARG A 138 0.59 4.03 -17.06
C ARG A 138 1.73 4.99 -17.34
N ARG A 139 1.57 6.23 -16.87
CA ARG A 139 2.60 7.26 -16.94
C ARG A 139 3.38 7.35 -15.63
N TYR A 140 4.67 7.63 -15.77
CA TYR A 140 5.61 7.68 -14.64
C TYR A 140 6.51 8.91 -14.75
N ARG A 141 6.75 9.56 -13.61
CA ARG A 141 7.81 10.55 -13.43
C ARG A 141 9.17 9.85 -13.27
N GLY A 142 10.26 10.64 -13.33
CA GLY A 142 11.60 10.12 -13.09
C GLY A 142 12.11 9.20 -14.20
N GLU A 143 12.78 8.13 -13.82
CA GLU A 143 13.45 7.19 -14.72
C GLU A 143 12.80 5.81 -14.66
N LEU A 144 12.83 5.07 -15.78
CA LEU A 144 12.53 3.63 -15.80
C LEU A 144 13.83 2.85 -16.04
N TRP A 145 14.14 1.94 -15.11
CA TRP A 145 15.29 1.08 -15.16
C TRP A 145 14.87 -0.33 -15.53
N PHE A 146 15.60 -0.93 -16.48
CA PHE A 146 15.37 -2.27 -16.97
C PHE A 146 16.60 -3.11 -16.66
N THR A 147 16.47 -4.08 -15.76
CA THR A 147 17.56 -4.95 -15.33
C THR A 147 17.26 -6.39 -15.71
N PRO A 148 18.19 -7.10 -16.41
CA PRO A 148 17.98 -8.52 -16.70
C PRO A 148 18.07 -9.34 -15.42
N THR A 149 17.21 -10.36 -15.31
CA THR A 149 17.22 -11.33 -14.21
C THR A 149 17.07 -12.75 -14.79
N ASP A 150 17.29 -13.78 -13.99
CA ASP A 150 17.10 -15.18 -14.43
C ASP A 150 15.66 -15.48 -14.88
N SER A 151 14.69 -14.70 -14.46
CA SER A 151 13.26 -14.96 -14.70
C SER A 151 12.57 -13.93 -15.60
N GLY A 152 13.31 -12.98 -16.19
CA GLY A 152 12.77 -11.90 -17.03
C GLY A 152 13.33 -10.54 -16.63
N ILE A 153 12.72 -9.49 -17.13
CA ILE A 153 13.17 -8.11 -16.91
C ILE A 153 12.55 -7.58 -15.60
N LEU A 154 13.41 -7.13 -14.69
CA LEU A 154 13.02 -6.28 -13.57
C LEU A 154 12.83 -4.86 -14.07
N VAL A 155 11.63 -4.31 -13.89
CA VAL A 155 11.32 -2.91 -14.23
C VAL A 155 11.16 -2.09 -12.96
N VAL A 156 11.99 -1.07 -12.79
CA VAL A 156 12.02 -0.21 -11.61
C VAL A 156 11.80 1.25 -12.02
N ASN A 157 10.87 1.92 -11.36
CA ASN A 157 10.76 3.37 -11.45
C ASN A 157 11.65 4.02 -10.38
N ARG A 158 12.59 4.87 -10.79
CA ARG A 158 13.48 5.62 -9.93
C ARG A 158 13.10 7.09 -9.97
N LEU A 159 12.74 7.65 -8.81
CA LEU A 159 12.26 9.03 -8.69
C LEU A 159 12.44 9.55 -7.25
N PRO A 160 12.40 10.90 -7.05
CA PRO A 160 12.32 11.49 -5.73
C PRO A 160 11.12 10.96 -4.91
N VAL A 161 11.29 10.81 -3.58
CA VAL A 161 10.20 10.35 -2.71
C VAL A 161 9.00 11.29 -2.76
N GLU A 162 9.19 12.60 -2.86
CA GLU A 162 8.09 13.57 -2.96
C GLU A 162 7.25 13.33 -4.24
N GLU A 163 7.88 13.00 -5.35
CA GLU A 163 7.17 12.61 -6.57
C GLU A 163 6.50 11.23 -6.46
N TYR A 164 7.15 10.29 -5.76
CA TYR A 164 6.56 8.98 -5.46
C TYR A 164 5.27 9.11 -4.66
N LEU A 165 5.23 9.98 -3.65
CA LEU A 165 4.05 10.21 -2.82
C LEU A 165 2.84 10.70 -3.61
N ARG A 166 3.05 11.46 -4.71
CA ARG A 166 1.97 11.92 -5.59
C ARG A 166 1.24 10.76 -6.29
N GLY A 167 1.93 9.64 -6.50
CA GLY A 167 1.34 8.41 -7.03
C GLY A 167 0.84 7.43 -5.96
N VAL A 168 1.08 7.69 -4.67
CA VAL A 168 0.68 6.84 -3.53
C VAL A 168 -0.52 7.43 -2.80
N VAL A 169 -0.42 8.67 -2.31
CA VAL A 169 -1.42 9.26 -1.41
C VAL A 169 -2.83 9.29 -2.02
N PRO A 170 -3.02 9.58 -3.33
CA PRO A 170 -4.36 9.55 -3.94
C PRO A 170 -4.98 8.15 -3.95
N ILE A 171 -4.18 7.09 -4.04
CA ILE A 171 -4.67 5.70 -3.99
C ILE A 171 -5.02 5.30 -2.56
N GLU A 172 -4.20 5.71 -1.60
CA GLU A 172 -4.37 5.35 -0.20
C GLU A 172 -5.56 6.08 0.46
N LEU A 173 -5.67 7.38 0.26
CA LEU A 173 -6.72 8.18 0.90
C LEU A 173 -7.85 8.58 -0.06
N GLY A 174 -7.63 8.53 -1.36
CA GLY A 174 -8.51 9.02 -2.42
C GLY A 174 -8.41 10.53 -2.60
N THR A 175 -9.01 11.02 -3.70
CA THR A 175 -9.20 12.46 -3.92
C THR A 175 -10.22 12.99 -2.92
N ARG A 176 -9.87 14.03 -2.19
CA ARG A 176 -10.62 14.58 -1.07
C ARG A 176 -11.04 16.01 -1.31
N GLN A 177 -11.89 16.54 -0.41
CA GLN A 177 -12.33 17.93 -0.41
C GLN A 177 -11.39 18.78 0.47
N THR A 178 -11.52 20.09 0.40
CA THR A 178 -10.72 21.03 1.20
C THR A 178 -10.86 20.79 2.72
N ALA A 179 -12.04 20.37 3.19
CA ALA A 179 -12.25 19.99 4.60
C ALA A 179 -11.42 18.78 5.05
N ASP A 180 -10.87 17.99 4.12
CA ASP A 180 -10.06 16.81 4.39
C ASP A 180 -8.54 17.11 4.31
N ARG A 181 -8.13 18.38 4.14
CA ARG A 181 -6.74 18.80 3.93
C ARG A 181 -5.81 18.29 5.02
N ALA A 182 -6.16 18.43 6.29
CA ALA A 182 -5.31 17.99 7.40
C ALA A 182 -5.12 16.45 7.39
N ALA A 183 -6.11 15.69 6.90
CA ALA A 183 -5.97 14.25 6.73
C ALA A 183 -5.03 13.90 5.56
N LEU A 184 -5.07 14.64 4.45
CA LEU A 184 -4.15 14.48 3.33
C LEU A 184 -2.70 14.79 3.75
N GLU A 185 -2.50 15.87 4.50
CA GLU A 185 -1.19 16.24 5.06
C GLU A 185 -0.68 15.19 6.04
N ALA A 186 -1.53 14.68 6.95
CA ALA A 186 -1.17 13.60 7.86
C ALA A 186 -0.80 12.31 7.11
N GLN A 187 -1.56 11.97 6.06
CA GLN A 187 -1.26 10.81 5.21
C GLN A 187 0.07 10.98 4.46
N ALA A 188 0.35 12.17 3.92
CA ALA A 188 1.61 12.45 3.23
C ALA A 188 2.81 12.30 4.18
N ILE A 189 2.73 12.83 5.41
CA ILE A 189 3.78 12.71 6.43
C ILE A 189 3.97 11.25 6.86
N ALA A 190 2.90 10.51 7.09
CA ALA A 190 2.97 9.08 7.46
C ALA A 190 3.57 8.24 6.33
N ALA A 191 3.12 8.43 5.09
CA ALA A 191 3.63 7.72 3.91
C ALA A 191 5.10 8.05 3.63
N ARG A 192 5.53 9.30 3.85
CA ARG A 192 6.93 9.73 3.74
C ARG A 192 7.79 9.06 4.80
N SER A 193 7.33 9.01 6.05
CA SER A 193 8.03 8.34 7.15
C SER A 193 8.24 6.85 6.83
N TYR A 194 7.21 6.19 6.33
CA TYR A 194 7.28 4.80 5.87
C TYR A 194 8.31 4.61 4.73
N ALA A 195 8.31 5.50 3.75
CA ALA A 195 9.24 5.44 2.63
C ALA A 195 10.70 5.69 3.09
N TYR A 196 10.92 6.67 3.96
CA TYR A 196 12.27 7.08 4.41
C TYR A 196 12.97 6.02 5.26
N ILE A 197 12.24 5.14 5.94
CA ILE A 197 12.85 3.97 6.61
C ILE A 197 13.41 2.96 5.59
N ARG A 198 12.82 2.90 4.40
CA ARG A 198 13.17 1.93 3.35
C ARG A 198 14.12 2.47 2.30
N VAL A 199 14.12 3.77 2.12
CA VAL A 199 14.97 4.50 1.17
C VAL A 199 16.12 5.16 1.96
N PRO A 200 17.37 4.74 1.77
CA PRO A 200 18.51 5.33 2.48
C PRO A 200 18.69 6.82 2.12
N SER A 201 19.25 7.58 3.05
CA SER A 201 19.64 8.97 2.83
C SER A 201 20.81 9.10 1.84
N ASP A 202 21.69 8.12 1.83
CA ASP A 202 22.79 8.03 0.86
C ASP A 202 22.30 7.36 -0.43
N ALA A 203 22.17 8.16 -1.50
CA ALA A 203 21.71 7.69 -2.81
C ALA A 203 22.71 6.71 -3.49
N SER A 204 23.95 6.60 -3.00
CA SER A 204 24.95 5.64 -3.50
C SER A 204 24.69 4.22 -2.98
N VAL A 205 23.92 4.08 -1.89
CA VAL A 205 23.55 2.78 -1.34
C VAL A 205 22.48 2.12 -2.20
N GLU A 206 22.88 1.13 -2.97
CA GLU A 206 21.99 0.36 -3.80
C GLU A 206 21.37 -0.81 -3.02
N PRO A 207 20.02 -1.00 -3.10
CA PRO A 207 19.39 -2.14 -2.47
C PRO A 207 19.81 -3.45 -3.18
N ARG A 208 20.13 -4.49 -2.41
CA ARG A 208 20.54 -5.82 -2.97
C ARG A 208 19.51 -6.42 -3.93
N SER A 209 18.24 -6.12 -3.74
CA SER A 209 17.14 -6.53 -4.61
C SER A 209 17.02 -5.72 -5.91
N GLY A 210 17.76 -4.60 -6.04
CA GLY A 210 17.60 -3.60 -7.09
C GLY A 210 16.45 -2.60 -6.85
N TRP A 211 15.62 -2.80 -5.81
CA TRP A 211 14.53 -1.88 -5.43
C TRP A 211 14.38 -1.75 -3.92
N HIS A 212 13.82 -0.62 -3.48
CA HIS A 212 13.50 -0.35 -2.07
C HIS A 212 12.11 -0.86 -1.68
N MET A 213 11.14 -0.70 -2.58
CA MET A 213 9.73 -1.04 -2.37
C MET A 213 9.11 -1.61 -3.66
N VAL A 214 8.01 -2.34 -3.53
CA VAL A 214 7.19 -2.80 -4.65
C VAL A 214 5.92 -1.94 -4.75
N ALA A 215 5.42 -1.72 -5.96
CA ALA A 215 4.23 -0.90 -6.27
C ALA A 215 2.90 -1.60 -5.92
N THR A 216 2.87 -2.44 -4.90
CA THR A 216 1.72 -3.28 -4.53
C THR A 216 1.38 -3.14 -3.05
N VAL A 217 0.31 -3.81 -2.63
CA VAL A 217 -0.16 -3.91 -1.24
C VAL A 217 0.89 -4.43 -0.23
N GLN A 218 2.01 -4.96 -0.68
CA GLN A 218 3.10 -5.40 0.20
C GLN A 218 3.88 -4.23 0.81
N ASN A 219 3.88 -3.07 0.15
CA ASN A 219 4.42 -1.82 0.66
C ASN A 219 3.34 -0.73 0.60
N GLN A 220 3.37 0.13 -0.39
CA GLN A 220 2.37 1.16 -0.67
C GLN A 220 1.93 1.02 -2.12
N VAL A 221 0.63 1.06 -2.39
CA VAL A 221 0.14 0.98 -3.77
C VAL A 221 0.58 2.24 -4.51
N TYR A 222 1.42 2.05 -5.53
CA TYR A 222 1.91 3.13 -6.38
C TYR A 222 1.37 2.97 -7.80
N ALA A 223 0.71 4.00 -8.31
CA ALA A 223 0.05 3.96 -9.61
C ALA A 223 0.60 4.98 -10.62
N GLY A 224 1.74 5.61 -10.34
CA GLY A 224 2.37 6.58 -11.21
C GLY A 224 1.63 7.93 -11.28
N LEU A 225 1.79 8.64 -12.40
CA LEU A 225 1.30 10.00 -12.59
C LEU A 225 -0.22 10.08 -12.82
N ASP A 226 -0.83 9.01 -13.32
CA ASP A 226 -2.24 9.05 -13.77
C ASP A 226 -3.26 9.23 -12.63
N VAL A 227 -2.83 9.05 -11.39
CA VAL A 227 -3.69 9.20 -10.20
C VAL A 227 -3.45 10.49 -9.44
N GLU A 228 -2.52 11.32 -9.88
CA GLU A 228 -2.21 12.59 -9.21
C GLU A 228 -3.43 13.52 -9.19
N ALA A 229 -3.61 14.21 -8.08
CA ALA A 229 -4.69 15.17 -7.89
C ALA A 229 -4.13 16.47 -7.29
N PRO A 230 -4.54 17.67 -7.78
CA PRO A 230 -3.97 18.94 -7.35
C PRO A 230 -4.02 19.16 -5.82
N ILE A 231 -5.15 18.87 -5.17
CA ILE A 231 -5.30 19.01 -3.73
C ILE A 231 -4.37 18.09 -2.93
N VAL A 232 -4.08 16.89 -3.45
CA VAL A 232 -3.17 15.94 -2.83
C VAL A 232 -1.73 16.40 -3.04
N ASN A 233 -1.40 16.85 -4.25
CA ASN A 233 -0.08 17.40 -4.54
C ASN A 233 0.23 18.60 -3.66
N GLU A 234 -0.74 19.51 -3.45
CA GLU A 234 -0.62 20.63 -2.54
C GLU A 234 -0.35 20.19 -1.08
N ALA A 235 -1.05 19.16 -0.59
CA ALA A 235 -0.82 18.63 0.76
C ALA A 235 0.59 18.01 0.91
N ILE A 236 1.09 17.34 -0.14
CA ILE A 236 2.46 16.81 -0.17
C ILE A 236 3.48 17.95 -0.14
N ASP A 237 3.28 18.98 -0.97
CA ASP A 237 4.17 20.14 -1.08
C ASP A 237 4.21 20.93 0.24
N ASN A 238 3.06 21.16 0.88
CA ASN A 238 2.97 21.85 2.17
C ASN A 238 3.66 21.10 3.32
N THR A 239 3.85 19.80 3.18
CA THR A 239 4.48 18.93 4.19
C THR A 239 5.81 18.37 3.73
N ALA A 240 6.40 18.92 2.66
CA ALA A 240 7.65 18.42 2.09
C ALA A 240 8.75 18.26 3.15
N GLY A 241 9.41 17.10 3.18
CA GLY A 241 10.47 16.77 4.12
C GLY A 241 10.01 16.49 5.56
N LEU A 242 8.73 16.71 5.92
CA LEU A 242 8.23 16.40 7.26
C LEU A 242 7.99 14.90 7.43
N VAL A 243 8.47 14.36 8.54
CA VAL A 243 8.36 12.95 8.95
C VAL A 243 7.94 12.83 10.40
N ILE A 244 7.54 11.64 10.81
CA ILE A 244 7.24 11.30 12.20
C ILE A 244 8.50 10.75 12.86
N ARG A 245 8.81 11.24 14.06
CA ARG A 245 9.97 10.80 14.86
C ARG A 245 9.55 10.43 16.27
N TYR A 246 10.22 9.43 16.81
CA TYR A 246 10.15 9.04 18.22
C TYR A 246 11.57 8.99 18.79
N ASN A 247 11.83 9.77 19.84
CA ASN A 247 13.18 9.91 20.42
C ASN A 247 14.27 10.23 19.36
N GLY A 248 13.96 11.11 18.41
CA GLY A 248 14.88 11.51 17.33
C GLY A 248 14.97 10.53 16.15
N LEU A 249 14.40 9.34 16.23
CA LEU A 249 14.46 8.30 15.19
C LEU A 249 13.22 8.33 14.31
N LEU A 250 13.37 7.97 13.03
CA LEU A 250 12.25 7.79 12.11
C LEU A 250 11.30 6.70 12.60
N VAL A 251 10.00 6.96 12.49
CA VAL A 251 8.92 6.04 12.87
C VAL A 251 8.46 5.24 11.64
N ASP A 252 8.41 3.92 11.76
CA ASP A 252 7.64 3.10 10.81
C ASP A 252 6.15 3.32 11.10
N ALA A 253 5.50 4.15 10.28
CA ALA A 253 4.16 4.66 10.49
C ALA A 253 3.12 3.88 9.66
N PRO A 254 2.66 2.70 10.11
CA PRO A 254 1.61 1.95 9.42
C PRO A 254 0.27 2.70 9.50
N TYR A 255 -0.54 2.55 8.46
CA TYR A 255 -1.87 3.10 8.39
C TYR A 255 -2.82 2.12 7.70
N TYR A 256 -4.11 2.34 7.86
CA TYR A 256 -5.16 1.46 7.33
C TYR A 256 -6.49 2.20 7.23
N SER A 257 -7.47 1.60 6.57
CA SER A 257 -8.70 2.28 6.17
C SER A 257 -9.56 2.76 7.35
N SER A 258 -10.05 1.85 8.22
CA SER A 258 -11.01 2.21 9.28
C SER A 258 -10.83 1.36 10.53
N CYS A 259 -10.81 1.99 11.73
CA CYS A 259 -10.56 1.29 13.01
C CYS A 259 -11.81 0.67 13.62
N GLY A 260 -13.00 1.18 13.32
CA GLY A 260 -14.23 0.78 14.01
C GLY A 260 -14.41 1.44 15.38
N GLY A 261 -13.65 2.52 15.68
CA GLY A 261 -13.72 3.28 16.94
C GLY A 261 -12.52 3.11 17.86
N ARG A 262 -11.64 2.10 17.63
CA ARG A 262 -10.41 1.91 18.38
C ARG A 262 -9.34 1.25 17.52
N THR A 263 -8.11 1.77 17.59
CA THR A 263 -6.96 1.15 16.92
C THR A 263 -6.45 -0.06 17.70
N ALA A 264 -5.59 -0.87 17.09
CA ALA A 264 -4.97 -2.03 17.69
C ALA A 264 -3.48 -1.79 17.96
N ALA A 265 -2.94 -2.42 19.00
CA ALA A 265 -1.50 -2.56 19.18
C ALA A 265 -0.93 -3.62 18.19
N PRO A 266 0.38 -3.57 17.83
CA PRO A 266 0.97 -4.50 16.86
C PRO A 266 0.71 -5.97 17.14
N LYS A 267 0.89 -6.43 18.39
CA LYS A 267 0.67 -7.83 18.79
C LYS A 267 -0.78 -8.30 18.66
N GLU A 268 -1.74 -7.38 18.63
CA GLU A 268 -3.14 -7.73 18.38
C GLU A 268 -3.37 -8.15 16.92
N SER A 269 -2.53 -7.66 16.00
CA SER A 269 -2.69 -7.88 14.55
C SER A 269 -1.66 -8.82 13.96
N TRP A 270 -0.44 -8.83 14.43
CA TRP A 270 0.65 -9.63 13.89
C TRP A 270 1.33 -10.48 14.96
N ARG A 271 1.89 -11.62 14.54
CA ARG A 271 2.75 -12.45 15.37
C ARG A 271 4.19 -11.96 15.25
N ASP A 272 4.99 -12.27 16.27
CA ASP A 272 6.44 -12.09 16.25
C ASP A 272 6.90 -10.67 15.88
N VAL A 273 6.07 -9.67 16.20
CA VAL A 273 6.39 -8.26 16.00
C VAL A 273 6.88 -7.62 17.28
N ARG A 274 7.84 -6.72 17.13
CA ARG A 274 8.29 -5.85 18.20
C ARG A 274 7.17 -4.88 18.58
N GLU A 275 6.98 -4.67 19.86
CA GLU A 275 6.15 -3.58 20.37
C GLU A 275 6.92 -2.28 20.26
N GLU A 276 6.30 -1.31 19.64
CA GLU A 276 6.84 0.04 19.52
C GLU A 276 6.01 0.97 20.42
N PRO A 277 6.66 1.80 21.28
CA PRO A 277 5.96 2.65 22.22
C PRO A 277 4.97 3.63 21.58
N TYR A 278 5.19 3.96 20.31
CA TYR A 278 4.34 4.84 19.53
C TYR A 278 3.23 4.11 18.73
N LEU A 279 3.14 2.79 18.79
CA LEU A 279 2.09 1.97 18.15
C LEU A 279 1.18 1.36 19.20
N GLN A 280 0.41 2.18 19.89
CA GLN A 280 -0.52 1.75 20.91
C GLN A 280 -1.96 1.69 20.39
N SER A 281 -2.80 0.92 21.08
CA SER A 281 -4.26 1.00 20.88
C SER A 281 -4.77 2.32 21.44
N VAL A 282 -5.40 3.14 20.61
CA VAL A 282 -5.99 4.42 20.99
C VAL A 282 -7.47 4.47 20.62
N ASP A 283 -8.27 5.13 21.45
CA ASP A 283 -9.69 5.36 21.18
C ASP A 283 -9.84 6.42 20.09
N ASP A 284 -10.72 6.17 19.12
CA ASP A 284 -10.98 7.07 17.99
C ASP A 284 -12.42 7.56 17.99
N ILE A 285 -12.87 8.07 19.14
CA ILE A 285 -14.22 8.54 19.40
C ILE A 285 -14.23 10.08 19.41
N ASP A 286 -15.18 10.69 18.73
CA ASP A 286 -15.46 12.13 18.84
C ASP A 286 -16.16 12.39 20.19
N PRO A 287 -15.52 13.13 21.12
CA PRO A 287 -16.10 13.39 22.44
C PRO A 287 -17.39 14.21 22.40
N ARG A 288 -17.66 14.93 21.30
CA ARG A 288 -18.87 15.74 21.14
C ARG A 288 -20.08 14.89 20.76
N THR A 289 -19.86 13.79 20.04
CA THR A 289 -20.94 12.96 19.49
C THR A 289 -21.02 11.57 20.10
N GLY A 290 -19.96 11.13 20.78
CA GLY A 290 -19.80 9.78 21.29
C GLY A 290 -19.62 8.71 20.17
N ARG A 291 -19.48 9.13 18.90
CA ARG A 291 -19.35 8.24 17.75
C ARG A 291 -17.90 8.18 17.27
N PRO A 292 -17.48 7.05 16.65
CA PRO A 292 -16.17 6.98 16.01
C PRO A 292 -15.96 8.04 14.94
N TYR A 293 -14.81 8.71 14.91
CA TYR A 293 -14.45 9.61 13.81
C TYR A 293 -14.49 8.92 12.46
N CYS A 294 -14.19 7.62 12.41
CA CYS A 294 -14.23 6.80 11.20
C CYS A 294 -15.65 6.31 10.83
N ASP A 295 -16.70 6.67 11.56
CA ASP A 295 -18.08 6.21 11.30
C ASP A 295 -18.64 6.70 9.95
N ILE A 296 -18.03 7.73 9.40
CA ILE A 296 -18.28 8.24 8.04
C ILE A 296 -17.74 7.30 6.93
N SER A 297 -17.02 6.27 7.27
CA SER A 297 -16.51 5.29 6.30
C SER A 297 -17.64 4.38 5.81
N PRO A 298 -17.79 4.18 4.49
CA PRO A 298 -18.81 3.27 3.95
C PRO A 298 -18.57 1.79 4.33
N ARG A 299 -17.39 1.49 4.89
CA ARG A 299 -17.00 0.13 5.34
C ARG A 299 -16.72 0.07 6.84
N ASN A 300 -17.22 1.07 7.60
CA ASN A 300 -17.07 1.02 9.06
C ASN A 300 -17.94 -0.06 9.69
N HIS A 301 -19.12 -0.31 9.13
CA HIS A 301 -20.01 -1.40 9.50
C HIS A 301 -20.19 -2.32 8.30
N TRP A 302 -20.06 -3.61 8.49
CA TRP A 302 -20.15 -4.57 7.40
C TRP A 302 -20.74 -5.92 7.85
N THR A 303 -21.31 -6.64 6.90
CA THR A 303 -21.69 -8.04 7.00
C THR A 303 -20.93 -8.84 5.94
N ALA A 304 -20.62 -10.09 6.25
CA ALA A 304 -20.04 -11.03 5.31
C ALA A 304 -20.70 -12.39 5.47
N GLU A 305 -21.07 -13.00 4.36
CA GLU A 305 -21.73 -14.30 4.35
C GLU A 305 -20.81 -15.35 3.73
N PHE A 306 -20.83 -16.53 4.28
CA PHE A 306 -20.06 -17.68 3.84
C PHE A 306 -20.99 -18.88 3.72
N ASP A 307 -21.08 -19.47 2.54
CA ASP A 307 -21.74 -20.73 2.29
C ASP A 307 -20.86 -21.93 2.67
N GLU A 308 -21.40 -23.14 2.55
CA GLU A 308 -20.71 -24.39 2.87
C GLU A 308 -19.40 -24.54 2.07
N ALA A 309 -19.39 -24.19 0.79
CA ALA A 309 -18.21 -24.29 -0.07
C ALA A 309 -17.11 -23.31 0.37
N GLN A 310 -17.49 -22.09 0.72
CA GLN A 310 -16.55 -21.06 1.24
C GLN A 310 -16.02 -21.43 2.63
N LEU A 311 -16.84 -22.07 3.48
CA LEU A 311 -16.40 -22.58 4.79
C LEU A 311 -15.36 -23.70 4.61
N SER A 312 -15.61 -24.65 3.71
CA SER A 312 -14.66 -25.70 3.37
C SER A 312 -13.34 -25.14 2.84
N GLU A 313 -13.41 -24.15 1.94
CA GLU A 313 -12.24 -23.50 1.39
C GLU A 313 -11.49 -22.66 2.45
N THR A 314 -12.19 -22.09 3.44
CA THR A 314 -11.59 -21.40 4.59
C THR A 314 -10.77 -22.39 5.43
N VAL A 315 -11.30 -23.57 5.71
CA VAL A 315 -10.54 -24.64 6.42
C VAL A 315 -9.32 -25.05 5.62
N ARG A 316 -9.45 -25.25 4.32
CA ARG A 316 -8.33 -25.60 3.44
C ARG A 316 -7.21 -24.56 3.49
N ARG A 317 -7.55 -23.26 3.40
CA ARG A 317 -6.57 -22.17 3.52
C ARG A 317 -5.91 -22.14 4.89
N ALA A 318 -6.67 -22.36 5.95
CA ALA A 318 -6.13 -22.42 7.31
C ALA A 318 -5.15 -23.57 7.49
N LEU A 319 -5.45 -24.74 6.95
CA LEU A 319 -4.55 -25.91 6.95
C LEU A 319 -3.25 -25.62 6.15
N VAL A 320 -3.36 -24.99 4.99
CA VAL A 320 -2.18 -24.54 4.20
C VAL A 320 -1.32 -23.56 4.98
N ALA A 321 -1.95 -22.55 5.61
CA ALA A 321 -1.25 -21.57 6.45
C ALA A 321 -0.55 -22.23 7.66
N ALA A 322 -1.10 -23.33 8.16
CA ALA A 322 -0.49 -24.16 9.21
C ALA A 322 0.61 -25.13 8.69
N GLY A 323 0.91 -25.12 7.38
CA GLY A 323 1.96 -25.94 6.79
C GLY A 323 1.54 -27.34 6.31
N ALA A 324 0.23 -27.62 6.22
CA ALA A 324 -0.25 -28.90 5.71
C ALA A 324 0.11 -29.09 4.22
N ARG A 325 0.74 -30.24 3.89
CA ARG A 325 1.11 -30.59 2.51
C ARG A 325 -0.08 -31.10 1.68
N ASP A 326 -1.03 -31.79 2.31
CA ASP A 326 -2.27 -32.27 1.71
C ASP A 326 -3.46 -31.79 2.53
N PRO A 327 -3.90 -30.53 2.32
CA PRO A 327 -4.95 -29.92 3.11
C PRO A 327 -6.32 -30.48 2.71
N ARG A 328 -6.81 -31.46 3.46
CA ARG A 328 -8.16 -32.04 3.28
C ARG A 328 -9.11 -31.37 4.27
N PRO A 329 -9.95 -30.43 3.83
CA PRO A 329 -10.94 -29.82 4.72
C PRO A 329 -11.93 -30.87 5.19
N GLY A 330 -12.24 -30.87 6.48
CA GLY A 330 -13.39 -31.58 7.01
C GLY A 330 -14.66 -30.75 6.84
N VAL A 331 -15.79 -31.36 7.13
CA VAL A 331 -17.09 -30.66 7.20
C VAL A 331 -17.12 -29.79 8.45
N VAL A 332 -17.42 -28.50 8.29
CA VAL A 332 -17.42 -27.55 9.42
C VAL A 332 -18.68 -27.74 10.26
N THR A 333 -18.50 -28.02 11.53
CA THR A 333 -19.58 -28.21 12.49
C THR A 333 -19.79 -27.02 13.42
N GLU A 334 -18.76 -26.19 13.63
CA GLU A 334 -18.83 -24.99 14.46
C GLU A 334 -17.80 -23.94 13.96
N MET A 335 -18.20 -22.67 14.00
CA MET A 335 -17.29 -21.53 13.86
C MET A 335 -17.43 -20.62 15.09
N ARG A 336 -16.34 -20.40 15.81
CA ARG A 336 -16.37 -19.51 16.97
C ARG A 336 -15.15 -18.61 17.07
N VAL A 337 -15.38 -17.40 17.58
CA VAL A 337 -14.31 -16.48 17.98
C VAL A 337 -13.87 -16.86 19.38
N GLU A 338 -12.57 -17.09 19.57
CA GLU A 338 -11.96 -17.41 20.86
C GLU A 338 -11.06 -16.26 21.30
N GLY A 339 -11.50 -15.60 22.37
CA GLY A 339 -10.83 -14.43 22.93
C GLY A 339 -10.97 -13.16 22.06
N ARG A 340 -10.85 -12.03 22.76
CA ARG A 340 -10.82 -10.71 22.16
C ARG A 340 -9.66 -9.89 22.74
N THR A 341 -9.05 -9.11 21.89
CA THR A 341 -8.00 -8.18 22.27
C THR A 341 -8.59 -6.96 22.97
N ALA A 342 -7.73 -6.09 23.52
CA ALA A 342 -8.15 -4.83 24.13
C ALA A 342 -8.88 -3.90 23.14
N SER A 343 -8.58 -4.00 21.84
CA SER A 343 -9.28 -3.27 20.79
C SER A 343 -10.58 -3.93 20.30
N GLY A 344 -11.03 -5.03 20.94
CA GLY A 344 -12.25 -5.76 20.60
C GLY A 344 -12.09 -6.74 19.42
N ARG A 345 -10.91 -6.86 18.85
CA ARG A 345 -10.64 -7.76 17.70
C ARG A 345 -10.52 -9.21 18.16
N ALA A 346 -10.91 -10.14 17.27
CA ALA A 346 -10.79 -11.57 17.51
C ALA A 346 -9.31 -11.98 17.67
N THR A 347 -8.99 -12.64 18.78
CA THR A 347 -7.66 -13.21 19.01
C THR A 347 -7.46 -14.48 18.19
N ALA A 348 -8.49 -15.32 18.13
CA ALA A 348 -8.49 -16.54 17.34
C ALA A 348 -9.88 -16.81 16.75
N LEU A 349 -9.88 -17.48 15.60
CA LEU A 349 -11.04 -18.12 14.99
C LEU A 349 -10.82 -19.61 15.05
N VAL A 350 -11.74 -20.34 15.67
CA VAL A 350 -11.73 -21.80 15.73
C VAL A 350 -12.80 -22.34 14.80
N LEU A 351 -12.39 -23.19 13.88
CA LEU A 351 -13.22 -23.95 12.96
C LEU A 351 -13.18 -25.41 13.41
N ARG A 352 -14.26 -25.89 14.03
CA ARG A 352 -14.40 -27.30 14.36
C ARG A 352 -14.89 -28.07 13.15
N THR A 353 -14.24 -29.16 12.83
CA THR A 353 -14.62 -30.03 11.74
C THR A 353 -14.76 -31.48 12.21
N ASP A 354 -15.34 -32.35 11.39
CA ASP A 354 -15.38 -33.79 11.61
C ASP A 354 -14.00 -34.47 11.59
N ARG A 355 -12.94 -33.70 11.23
CA ARG A 355 -11.53 -34.15 11.20
C ARG A 355 -10.66 -33.48 12.26
N GLY A 356 -11.25 -32.68 13.15
CA GLY A 356 -10.57 -31.95 14.21
C GLY A 356 -10.70 -30.43 14.08
N ASP A 357 -10.17 -29.75 15.07
CA ASP A 357 -10.25 -28.29 15.18
C ASP A 357 -9.09 -27.62 14.42
N VAL A 358 -9.40 -26.57 13.68
CA VAL A 358 -8.41 -25.70 13.00
C VAL A 358 -8.50 -24.30 13.59
N THR A 359 -7.39 -23.81 14.14
CA THR A 359 -7.33 -22.49 14.78
C THR A 359 -6.49 -21.53 13.95
N VAL A 360 -7.06 -20.37 13.64
CA VAL A 360 -6.39 -19.25 12.96
C VAL A 360 -6.33 -18.05 13.88
N ARG A 361 -5.19 -17.33 13.91
CA ARG A 361 -4.97 -16.26 14.90
C ARG A 361 -4.71 -14.92 14.24
N ASN A 362 -5.04 -13.85 14.96
CA ASN A 362 -4.72 -12.46 14.59
C ASN A 362 -5.16 -12.12 13.15
N ASN A 363 -4.37 -11.35 12.44
CA ASN A 363 -4.71 -10.89 11.09
C ASN A 363 -4.77 -12.00 10.02
N GLU A 364 -4.19 -13.18 10.30
CA GLU A 364 -4.33 -14.39 9.48
C GLU A 364 -5.81 -14.78 9.25
N ILE A 365 -6.67 -14.51 10.23
CA ILE A 365 -8.12 -14.72 10.13
C ILE A 365 -8.68 -14.06 8.87
N ARG A 366 -8.20 -12.85 8.53
CA ARG A 366 -8.63 -12.14 7.31
C ARG A 366 -8.18 -12.85 6.04
N ASN A 367 -6.99 -13.44 6.06
CA ASN A 367 -6.40 -14.10 4.91
C ASN A 367 -7.11 -15.41 4.53
N VAL A 368 -7.63 -16.12 5.53
CA VAL A 368 -8.35 -17.38 5.31
C VAL A 368 -9.82 -17.16 4.97
N LEU A 369 -10.46 -16.16 5.60
CA LEU A 369 -11.83 -15.74 5.30
C LEU A 369 -11.84 -14.84 4.06
N ARG A 370 -12.27 -15.40 2.93
CA ARG A 370 -12.35 -14.66 1.66
C ARG A 370 -13.74 -14.76 1.06
N ASP A 371 -14.16 -13.66 0.44
CA ASP A 371 -15.40 -13.64 -0.34
C ASP A 371 -15.28 -14.47 -1.64
N THR A 372 -16.36 -14.58 -2.41
CA THR A 372 -16.43 -15.32 -3.69
C THR A 372 -15.49 -14.75 -4.76
N ARG A 373 -15.04 -13.49 -4.63
CA ARG A 373 -14.09 -12.83 -5.53
C ARG A 373 -12.65 -12.97 -5.05
N GLY A 374 -12.40 -13.67 -3.94
CA GLY A 374 -11.10 -13.87 -3.32
C GLY A 374 -10.63 -12.69 -2.45
N ALA A 375 -11.47 -11.67 -2.22
CA ALA A 375 -11.12 -10.56 -1.33
C ALA A 375 -11.09 -11.03 0.13
N ILE A 376 -10.07 -10.60 0.88
CA ILE A 376 -9.89 -10.93 2.30
C ILE A 376 -10.94 -10.23 3.16
N LEU A 377 -11.23 -10.79 4.35
CA LEU A 377 -12.17 -10.19 5.30
C LEU A 377 -11.74 -8.75 5.67
N TYR A 378 -12.71 -7.87 5.87
CA TYR A 378 -12.46 -6.44 6.12
C TYR A 378 -11.59 -6.19 7.35
N SER A 379 -11.89 -6.84 8.49
CA SER A 379 -11.13 -6.71 9.74
C SER A 379 -11.28 -7.97 10.59
N THR A 380 -10.52 -8.05 11.68
CA THR A 380 -10.71 -9.07 12.73
C THR A 380 -11.67 -8.59 13.83
N TYR A 381 -12.27 -7.41 13.69
CA TYR A 381 -13.25 -6.86 14.63
C TYR A 381 -14.67 -7.27 14.21
N PHE A 382 -15.03 -8.53 14.47
CA PHE A 382 -16.32 -9.09 14.09
C PHE A 382 -16.86 -10.09 15.13
N SER A 383 -18.14 -10.46 14.98
CA SER A 383 -18.81 -11.57 15.66
C SER A 383 -19.50 -12.47 14.64
N VAL A 384 -19.73 -13.73 15.00
CA VAL A 384 -20.66 -14.60 14.29
C VAL A 384 -22.07 -14.13 14.62
N ASP A 385 -22.82 -13.74 13.60
CA ASP A 385 -24.18 -13.16 13.75
C ASP A 385 -25.27 -14.22 13.58
N ARG A 386 -25.16 -15.05 12.55
CA ARG A 386 -26.11 -16.13 12.24
C ARG A 386 -25.40 -17.36 11.70
N GLU A 387 -25.98 -18.53 11.97
CA GLU A 387 -25.55 -19.82 11.45
C GLU A 387 -26.73 -20.54 10.81
N ALA A 388 -26.52 -21.07 9.61
CA ALA A 388 -27.41 -22.04 8.97
C ALA A 388 -26.79 -23.42 9.15
N ARG A 389 -27.64 -24.41 9.47
CA ARG A 389 -27.19 -25.79 9.76
C ARG A 389 -28.07 -26.83 9.05
N ALA A 390 -27.44 -27.88 8.57
CA ALA A 390 -28.13 -29.07 8.08
C ALA A 390 -27.35 -30.32 8.49
N ARG A 391 -28.02 -31.37 8.92
CA ARG A 391 -27.44 -32.67 9.27
C ARG A 391 -26.25 -32.58 10.25
N GLY A 392 -26.30 -31.63 11.19
CA GLY A 392 -25.26 -31.45 12.21
C GLY A 392 -24.02 -30.63 11.80
N HIS A 393 -23.98 -30.08 10.60
CA HIS A 393 -22.90 -29.23 10.11
C HIS A 393 -23.38 -27.84 9.66
N LEU A 394 -22.45 -26.90 9.54
CA LEU A 394 -22.74 -25.55 9.08
C LEU A 394 -22.87 -25.53 7.55
N THR A 395 -24.03 -25.05 7.06
CA THR A 395 -24.28 -24.79 5.63
C THR A 395 -24.14 -23.32 5.29
N GLY A 396 -24.05 -22.43 6.28
CA GLY A 396 -23.83 -21.02 6.08
C GLY A 396 -23.53 -20.30 7.39
N VAL A 397 -22.76 -19.22 7.29
CA VAL A 397 -22.42 -18.34 8.42
C VAL A 397 -22.48 -16.90 7.95
N SER A 398 -23.13 -16.04 8.74
CA SER A 398 -23.11 -14.59 8.59
C SER A 398 -22.24 -13.97 9.69
N LEU A 399 -21.31 -13.13 9.30
CA LEU A 399 -20.46 -12.34 10.20
C LEU A 399 -20.91 -10.88 10.18
N ARG A 400 -20.90 -10.24 11.34
CA ARG A 400 -21.09 -8.80 11.48
C ARG A 400 -19.83 -8.18 12.09
N GLY A 401 -19.31 -7.11 11.48
CA GLY A 401 -18.08 -6.52 11.93
C GLY A 401 -17.97 -5.02 11.71
N HIS A 402 -16.86 -4.49 12.21
CA HIS A 402 -16.52 -3.08 12.21
C HIS A 402 -15.11 -2.85 11.67
N GLY A 403 -14.93 -1.68 11.03
CA GLY A 403 -13.63 -1.27 10.53
C GLY A 403 -13.11 -2.09 9.34
N ASN A 404 -11.99 -1.66 8.78
CA ASN A 404 -11.38 -2.23 7.59
C ASN A 404 -9.87 -2.03 7.63
N GLY A 405 -9.11 -3.11 7.63
CA GLY A 405 -7.65 -3.12 7.70
C GLY A 405 -7.12 -3.84 8.94
N HIS A 406 -5.80 -3.75 9.13
CA HIS A 406 -5.09 -4.45 10.22
C HIS A 406 -5.28 -3.80 11.61
N GLY A 407 -5.66 -2.53 11.66
CA GLY A 407 -5.96 -1.84 12.91
C GLY A 407 -4.82 -1.05 13.55
N VAL A 408 -3.57 -1.18 13.12
CA VAL A 408 -2.40 -0.60 13.77
C VAL A 408 -2.01 0.73 13.16
N GLY A 409 -1.73 1.75 14.00
CA GLY A 409 -1.35 3.10 13.58
C GLY A 409 -2.52 3.95 13.12
N MET A 410 -2.34 4.78 12.09
CA MET A 410 -3.34 5.78 11.69
C MET A 410 -4.54 5.16 10.98
N CYS A 411 -5.73 5.44 11.51
CA CYS A 411 -7.01 5.20 10.87
C CYS A 411 -7.28 6.29 9.82
N GLN A 412 -7.27 5.95 8.53
CA GLN A 412 -7.45 6.92 7.44
C GLN A 412 -8.80 7.64 7.51
N TRP A 413 -9.90 6.90 7.70
CA TRP A 413 -11.22 7.51 7.86
C TRP A 413 -11.38 8.27 9.19
N GLY A 414 -10.67 7.85 10.24
CA GLY A 414 -10.59 8.59 11.48
C GLY A 414 -9.84 9.91 11.30
N ALA A 415 -8.73 9.93 10.58
CA ALA A 415 -8.01 11.14 10.21
C ALA A 415 -8.89 12.10 9.40
N ILE A 416 -9.68 11.58 8.44
CA ILE A 416 -10.67 12.39 7.69
C ILE A 416 -11.74 12.99 8.62
N GLY A 417 -12.30 12.18 9.53
CA GLY A 417 -13.28 12.66 10.49
C GLY A 417 -12.73 13.75 11.41
N ARG A 418 -11.49 13.58 11.88
CA ARG A 418 -10.76 14.56 12.69
C ARG A 418 -10.47 15.86 11.91
N SER A 419 -10.02 15.74 10.65
CA SER A 419 -9.83 16.90 9.76
C SER A 419 -11.11 17.70 9.60
N ARG A 420 -12.23 17.04 9.35
CA ARG A 420 -13.57 17.69 9.27
C ARG A 420 -14.04 18.29 10.58
N ALA A 421 -13.52 17.81 11.71
CA ALA A 421 -13.74 18.39 13.03
C ALA A 421 -12.80 19.57 13.33
N GLY A 422 -11.95 20.00 12.37
CA GLY A 422 -11.04 21.13 12.51
C GLY A 422 -9.71 20.78 13.18
N ILE A 423 -9.37 19.49 13.32
CA ILE A 423 -8.12 19.04 13.95
C ILE A 423 -7.01 19.05 12.89
N ASP A 424 -5.88 19.66 13.20
CA ASP A 424 -4.72 19.77 12.31
C ASP A 424 -3.93 18.44 12.16
N ALA A 425 -3.11 18.36 11.10
CA ALA A 425 -2.38 17.16 10.74
C ALA A 425 -1.40 16.66 11.83
N ARG A 426 -0.73 17.58 12.57
CA ARG A 426 0.21 17.20 13.64
C ARG A 426 -0.52 16.59 14.82
N THR A 427 -1.66 17.16 15.18
CA THR A 427 -2.52 16.65 16.25
C THR A 427 -3.13 15.30 15.87
N ILE A 428 -3.53 15.11 14.60
CA ILE A 428 -3.97 13.82 14.06
C ILE A 428 -2.86 12.78 14.21
N LEU A 429 -1.64 13.08 13.77
CA LEU A 429 -0.52 12.15 13.84
C LEU A 429 -0.13 11.81 15.28
N ARG A 430 -0.05 12.80 16.18
CA ARG A 430 0.25 12.57 17.60
C ARG A 430 -0.80 11.69 18.29
N HIS A 431 -2.06 11.76 17.85
CA HIS A 431 -3.10 10.88 18.37
C HIS A 431 -2.87 9.42 18.01
N TYR A 432 -2.59 9.12 16.72
CA TYR A 432 -2.41 7.75 16.25
C TYR A 432 -1.01 7.16 16.52
N TYR A 433 -0.04 8.04 16.75
CA TYR A 433 1.35 7.68 17.10
C TYR A 433 1.76 8.43 18.37
N PRO A 434 1.27 8.00 19.55
CA PRO A 434 1.50 8.71 20.81
C PRO A 434 2.99 8.84 21.14
N GLY A 435 3.36 9.99 21.71
CA GLY A 435 4.75 10.30 22.09
C GLY A 435 5.66 10.69 20.93
N THR A 436 5.14 10.75 19.69
CA THR A 436 5.91 11.18 18.52
C THR A 436 5.85 12.67 18.29
N VAL A 437 6.79 13.17 17.51
CA VAL A 437 6.85 14.54 17.01
C VAL A 437 6.94 14.54 15.48
N VAL A 438 6.38 15.58 14.85
CA VAL A 438 6.54 15.83 13.42
C VAL A 438 7.65 16.86 13.23
N GLY A 439 8.67 16.52 12.47
CA GLY A 439 9.81 17.37 12.16
C GLY A 439 10.43 17.01 10.81
N PHE A 440 11.46 17.74 10.40
CA PHE A 440 12.20 17.42 9.18
C PHE A 440 12.99 16.11 9.33
N ALA A 441 13.24 15.47 8.21
CA ALA A 441 13.93 14.17 8.20
C ALA A 441 15.40 14.30 8.64
N ASP A 442 16.07 15.38 8.28
CA ASP A 442 17.50 15.65 8.53
C ASP A 442 17.72 17.13 8.84
#